data_93e1bea901880edc9fad4be6b8155067
#
_entry.id   93e1bea901880edc9fad4be6b8155067
#
_cell.length_a   1.000
_cell.length_b   1.000
_cell.length_c   1.000
_cell.angle_alpha   90.00
_cell.angle_beta   90.00
_cell.angle_gamma   90.00
#
_symmetry.space_group_name_H-M   'P 1'
#
loop_
_entity.id
_entity.type
_entity.pdbx_description
1 polymer ?
#
loop_
_entity_poly.entity_id
_entity_poly.type
_entity_poly.pdbx_seq_one_letter_code
_entity_poly.pdbx_strand_id
1 'polypeptide(L)'
;MAATTQTKPVNKRETSTLIGSDKVEGTPVYRSNGDSVGQIERVMIDKISGKVAYAVMSFGGFLGIGEDYYPLPWSALTYNPALGGYEVNVTEQQLKDAPKYSQHDSWDWSDRSRMEHVSHYYGF
;
A
#
# COMPACT_ATOMS: atom_id res chain seq x y z
N MET A 1 -4.16 -20.71 -30.30
CA MET A 1 -4.13 -20.44 -29.86
C MET A 1 -4.08 -19.67 -29.34
N ALA A 2 -4.15 -19.50 -29.58
CA ALA A 2 -4.01 -18.85 -29.11
C ALA A 2 -4.22 -18.29 -28.33
N ALA A 3 -4.61 -18.01 -28.54
CA ALA A 3 -4.86 -17.36 -27.89
C ALA A 3 -4.78 -17.40 -26.74
N THR A 4 -4.73 -17.74 -26.47
CA THR A 4 -4.66 -17.92 -25.49
C THR A 4 -4.01 -17.27 -24.65
N THR A 5 -3.65 -16.86 -24.87
CA THR A 5 -2.99 -16.33 -24.19
C THR A 5 -3.25 -15.22 -23.75
N GLN A 6 -3.66 -14.98 -24.07
CA GLN A 6 -3.89 -14.03 -23.83
C GLN A 6 -4.47 -13.44 -23.07
N THR A 7 -4.74 -13.59 -23.47
CA THR A 7 -5.56 -13.04 -22.87
C THR A 7 -5.37 -12.84 -21.55
N LYS A 8 -4.51 -12.83 -21.05
CA LYS A 8 -4.34 -12.49 -19.71
C LYS A 8 -4.01 -11.04 -19.62
N PRO A 9 -5.00 -10.16 -19.47
CA PRO A 9 -4.73 -8.73 -19.33
C PRO A 9 -3.80 -8.47 -18.16
N VAL A 10 -3.86 -9.31 -17.15
CA VAL A 10 -2.99 -9.18 -16.00
C VAL A 10 -1.53 -9.28 -16.36
N ASN A 11 -1.18 -10.01 -17.41
CA ASN A 11 0.20 -10.14 -17.83
C ASN A 11 0.78 -8.86 -18.40
N LYS A 12 -0.05 -7.88 -18.72
CA LYS A 12 0.41 -6.58 -19.19
C LYS A 12 0.77 -5.65 -18.07
N ARG A 13 0.34 -5.95 -16.84
CA ARG A 13 0.56 -5.08 -15.69
C ARG A 13 1.33 -5.76 -14.58
N GLU A 14 1.57 -7.06 -14.72
CA GLU A 14 2.24 -7.80 -13.65
C GLU A 14 2.92 -9.03 -14.19
N THR A 15 4.13 -9.29 -13.70
CA THR A 15 4.86 -10.53 -13.94
C THR A 15 5.17 -11.15 -12.60
N SER A 16 6.00 -12.19 -12.58
CA SER A 16 6.40 -12.79 -11.30
C SER A 16 7.24 -11.85 -10.44
N THR A 17 7.89 -10.86 -11.06
CA THR A 17 8.80 -9.95 -10.33
C THR A 17 8.49 -8.48 -10.51
N LEU A 18 7.67 -8.13 -11.49
CA LEU A 18 7.34 -6.72 -11.77
C LEU A 18 5.84 -6.51 -11.69
N ILE A 19 5.47 -5.31 -11.24
CA ILE A 19 4.07 -4.92 -11.17
C ILE A 19 3.93 -3.49 -11.65
N GLY A 20 2.92 -3.23 -12.47
CA GLY A 20 2.65 -1.88 -12.94
C GLY A 20 2.09 -1.01 -11.82
N SER A 21 2.39 0.28 -11.87
CA SER A 21 1.92 1.22 -10.85
C SER A 21 0.39 1.26 -10.77
N ASP A 22 -0.27 1.14 -11.92
CA ASP A 22 -1.73 1.13 -11.97
C ASP A 22 -2.32 -0.15 -11.38
N LYS A 23 -1.54 -1.23 -11.33
CA LYS A 23 -1.97 -2.48 -10.72
C LYS A 23 -1.73 -2.48 -9.22
N VAL A 24 -0.70 -1.76 -8.76
CA VAL A 24 -0.43 -1.60 -7.33
C VAL A 24 -1.62 -0.92 -6.66
N GLU A 25 -2.17 0.10 -7.32
CA GLU A 25 -3.36 0.77 -6.81
C GLU A 25 -4.52 -0.21 -6.76
N GLY A 26 -5.17 -0.28 -5.63
CA GLY A 26 -6.27 -1.22 -5.42
C GLY A 26 -5.83 -2.59 -4.94
N THR A 27 -4.52 -2.87 -4.89
CA THR A 27 -4.03 -4.16 -4.40
C THR A 27 -4.31 -4.27 -2.90
N PRO A 28 -4.86 -5.39 -2.44
CA PRO A 28 -5.19 -5.53 -1.02
C PRO A 28 -3.96 -5.60 -0.14
N VAL A 29 -4.15 -5.16 1.11
CA VAL A 29 -3.14 -5.25 2.17
C VAL A 29 -3.68 -6.14 3.26
N TYR A 30 -2.83 -7.05 3.73
CA TYR A 30 -3.20 -8.05 4.73
C TYR A 30 -2.28 -7.94 5.94
N ARG A 31 -2.77 -8.39 7.09
CA ARG A 31 -1.88 -8.65 8.23
C ARG A 31 -1.28 -10.04 8.06
N SER A 32 -0.25 -10.34 8.84
CA SER A 32 0.47 -11.62 8.72
C SER A 32 -0.43 -12.83 8.94
N ASN A 33 -1.53 -12.67 9.65
CA ASN A 33 -2.49 -13.76 9.88
C ASN A 33 -3.47 -13.95 8.70
N GLY A 34 -3.33 -13.15 7.65
CA GLY A 34 -4.18 -13.25 6.46
C GLY A 34 -5.40 -12.37 6.48
N ASP A 35 -5.66 -11.64 7.57
CA ASP A 35 -6.80 -10.73 7.63
C ASP A 35 -6.59 -9.55 6.71
N SER A 36 -7.58 -9.23 5.90
CA SER A 36 -7.55 -8.06 5.03
C SER A 36 -7.75 -6.80 5.86
N VAL A 37 -6.90 -5.81 5.68
CA VAL A 37 -7.00 -4.56 6.45
C VAL A 37 -7.24 -3.35 5.59
N GLY A 38 -7.05 -3.44 4.28
CA GLY A 38 -7.28 -2.30 3.41
C GLY A 38 -6.73 -2.56 2.04
N GLN A 39 -6.48 -1.48 1.32
CA GLN A 39 -5.89 -1.59 -0.02
C GLN A 39 -4.96 -0.40 -0.27
N ILE A 40 -4.08 -0.57 -1.23
CA ILE A 40 -3.15 0.49 -1.62
C ILE A 40 -3.91 1.52 -2.45
N GLU A 41 -3.91 2.77 -1.99
CA GLU A 41 -4.50 3.89 -2.73
C GLU A 41 -3.54 4.41 -3.79
N ARG A 42 -2.28 4.56 -3.42
CA ARG A 42 -1.23 5.06 -4.32
C ARG A 42 0.13 4.78 -3.72
N VAL A 43 1.15 4.93 -4.54
CA VAL A 43 2.53 4.91 -4.06
C VAL A 43 3.17 6.26 -4.32
N MET A 44 4.12 6.62 -3.46
CA MET A 44 4.92 7.83 -3.60
C MET A 44 6.31 7.42 -4.05
N ILE A 45 6.69 7.88 -5.22
CA ILE A 45 7.93 7.46 -5.88
C ILE A 45 8.96 8.58 -5.77
N ASP A 46 10.17 8.24 -5.34
CA ASP A 46 11.27 9.18 -5.35
C ASP A 46 11.61 9.52 -6.80
N LYS A 47 11.51 10.80 -7.16
CA LYS A 47 11.68 11.23 -8.55
C LYS A 47 13.08 10.97 -9.09
N ILE A 48 14.08 11.00 -8.22
CA ILE A 48 15.47 10.89 -8.64
C ILE A 48 15.89 9.45 -8.78
N SER A 49 15.65 8.63 -7.75
CA SER A 49 16.04 7.22 -7.77
C SER A 49 15.07 6.35 -8.56
N GLY A 50 13.83 6.78 -8.70
CA GLY A 50 12.78 5.96 -9.32
C GLY A 50 12.23 4.89 -8.38
N LYS A 51 12.64 4.89 -7.11
CA LYS A 51 12.21 3.87 -6.16
C LYS A 51 10.96 4.30 -5.43
N VAL A 52 10.12 3.33 -5.10
CA VAL A 52 8.95 3.59 -4.27
C VAL A 52 9.42 3.85 -2.85
N ALA A 53 9.03 4.99 -2.31
CA ALA A 53 9.42 5.38 -0.95
C ALA A 53 8.33 5.03 0.06
N TYR A 54 7.08 5.30 -0.30
CA TYR A 54 5.94 5.11 0.59
C TYR A 54 4.75 4.59 -0.18
N ALA A 55 3.86 3.90 0.52
CA ALA A 55 2.53 3.60 0.04
C ALA A 55 1.52 4.35 0.89
N VAL A 56 0.36 4.62 0.32
CA VAL A 56 -0.78 5.14 1.07
C VAL A 56 -1.84 4.04 1.04
N MET A 57 -2.19 3.55 2.22
CA MET A 57 -3.20 2.52 2.35
C MET A 57 -4.50 3.15 2.81
N SER A 58 -5.61 2.78 2.19
CA SER A 58 -6.93 3.15 2.70
C SER A 58 -7.43 2.05 3.62
N PHE A 59 -8.02 2.44 4.73
CA PHE A 59 -8.49 1.50 5.74
C PHE A 59 -9.62 2.13 6.55
N GLY A 60 -10.58 1.29 6.94
CA GLY A 60 -11.71 1.72 7.74
C GLY A 60 -12.82 2.29 6.88
N GLY A 61 -13.78 2.90 7.53
CA GLY A 61 -14.93 3.45 6.85
C GLY A 61 -15.91 2.38 6.40
N PHE A 62 -17.11 2.82 6.13
CA PHE A 62 -18.15 1.94 5.63
C PHE A 62 -18.64 2.53 4.31
N LEU A 63 -18.57 1.76 3.25
CA LEU A 63 -18.91 2.21 1.91
C LEU A 63 -18.10 3.43 1.48
N GLY A 64 -16.82 3.48 1.92
CA GLY A 64 -15.93 4.58 1.59
C GLY A 64 -16.16 5.86 2.39
N ILE A 65 -17.08 5.85 3.34
CA ILE A 65 -17.35 7.01 4.19
C ILE A 65 -16.56 6.88 5.46
N GLY A 66 -15.78 7.91 5.81
CA GLY A 66 -14.96 7.90 7.02
C GLY A 66 -13.71 7.07 6.90
N GLU A 67 -13.33 6.75 5.67
CA GLU A 67 -12.12 6.02 5.39
C GLU A 67 -10.90 6.90 5.68
N ASP A 68 -9.89 6.33 6.32
CA ASP A 68 -8.65 7.02 6.60
C ASP A 68 -7.54 6.51 5.69
N TYR A 69 -6.55 7.36 5.49
CA TYR A 69 -5.38 7.05 4.67
C TYR A 69 -4.16 6.96 5.56
N TYR A 70 -3.40 5.88 5.39
CA TYR A 70 -2.26 5.54 6.24
C TYR A 70 -0.99 5.53 5.39
N PRO A 71 -0.10 6.52 5.57
CA PRO A 71 1.21 6.43 4.93
C PRO A 71 2.03 5.30 5.56
N LEU A 72 2.68 4.53 4.73
CA LEU A 72 3.51 3.40 5.14
C LEU A 72 4.83 3.49 4.42
N PRO A 73 5.97 3.31 5.10
CA PRO A 73 7.21 3.15 4.34
C PRO A 73 7.09 1.90 3.49
N TRP A 74 7.58 1.96 2.27
CA TRP A 74 7.49 0.82 1.36
C TRP A 74 8.12 -0.43 1.98
N SER A 75 9.19 -0.24 2.77
CA SER A 75 9.89 -1.33 3.45
C SER A 75 9.00 -2.11 4.43
N ALA A 76 7.92 -1.50 4.90
CA ALA A 76 7.00 -2.17 5.83
C ALA A 76 6.08 -3.18 5.14
N LEU A 77 6.07 -3.18 3.81
CA LEU A 77 5.20 -4.05 3.03
C LEU A 77 5.99 -5.16 2.36
N THR A 78 5.44 -6.38 2.38
CA THR A 78 6.04 -7.54 1.72
C THR A 78 4.98 -8.16 0.82
N TYR A 79 5.29 -8.31 -0.46
CA TYR A 79 4.33 -8.92 -1.37
C TYR A 79 4.20 -10.41 -1.08
N ASN A 80 2.97 -10.88 -0.98
CA ASN A 80 2.68 -12.30 -0.77
C ASN A 80 1.95 -12.84 -2.01
N PRO A 81 2.62 -13.61 -2.87
CA PRO A 81 1.99 -14.14 -4.09
C PRO A 81 0.80 -15.05 -3.81
N ALA A 82 0.81 -15.74 -2.69
CA ALA A 82 -0.29 -16.64 -2.35
C ALA A 82 -1.57 -15.88 -2.06
N LEU A 83 -1.45 -14.67 -1.52
CA LEU A 83 -2.60 -13.82 -1.20
C LEU A 83 -2.93 -12.83 -2.32
N GLY A 84 -1.99 -12.62 -3.24
CA GLY A 84 -2.15 -11.63 -4.29
C GLY A 84 -2.13 -10.21 -3.77
N GLY A 85 -1.41 -9.94 -2.69
CA GLY A 85 -1.36 -8.62 -2.09
C GLY A 85 -0.17 -8.45 -1.17
N TYR A 86 -0.12 -7.32 -0.50
CA TYR A 86 0.99 -6.98 0.39
C TYR A 86 0.63 -7.29 1.84
N GLU A 87 1.62 -7.74 2.60
CA GLU A 87 1.46 -7.95 4.04
C GLU A 87 2.14 -6.85 4.81
N VAL A 88 1.51 -6.44 5.91
CA VAL A 88 2.10 -5.53 6.86
C VAL A 88 2.10 -6.23 8.23
N ASN A 89 3.26 -6.20 8.89
CA ASN A 89 3.43 -6.91 10.16
C ASN A 89 3.12 -6.00 11.34
N VAL A 90 1.83 -5.77 11.56
CA VAL A 90 1.35 -4.96 12.68
C VAL A 90 0.11 -5.61 13.28
N THR A 91 -0.18 -5.28 14.53
CA THR A 91 -1.44 -5.69 15.15
C THR A 91 -2.55 -4.75 14.68
N GLU A 92 -3.77 -5.14 14.89
CA GLU A 92 -4.92 -4.30 14.56
C GLU A 92 -4.86 -2.98 15.34
N GLN A 93 -4.48 -3.05 16.60
CA GLN A 93 -4.40 -1.86 17.43
C GLN A 93 -3.28 -0.91 16.97
N GLN A 94 -2.13 -1.48 16.59
CA GLN A 94 -1.05 -0.67 16.04
C GLN A 94 -1.50 0.06 14.78
N LEU A 95 -2.28 -0.62 13.94
CA LEU A 95 -2.78 0.00 12.73
C LEU A 95 -3.77 1.11 13.04
N LYS A 96 -4.67 0.89 13.98
CA LYS A 96 -5.64 1.92 14.38
C LYS A 96 -4.98 3.17 14.94
N ASP A 97 -3.86 3.01 15.62
CA ASP A 97 -3.15 4.11 16.27
C ASP A 97 -2.07 4.73 15.37
N ALA A 98 -1.88 4.21 14.18
CA ALA A 98 -0.84 4.67 13.28
C ALA A 98 -1.13 6.08 12.75
N PRO A 99 -0.08 6.80 12.32
CA PRO A 99 -0.27 8.10 11.69
C PRO A 99 -1.18 7.98 10.48
N LYS A 100 -2.13 8.91 10.37
CA LYS A 100 -3.14 8.84 9.31
C LYS A 100 -3.71 10.22 9.02
N TYR A 101 -4.43 10.32 7.92
CA TYR A 101 -5.19 11.53 7.58
C TYR A 101 -6.50 11.12 6.91
N SER A 102 -7.51 11.99 7.02
CA SER A 102 -8.80 11.70 6.42
C SER A 102 -8.77 12.13 4.94
N GLN A 103 -9.75 11.66 4.18
CA GLN A 103 -9.82 11.98 2.76
C GLN A 103 -10.07 13.48 2.50
N HIS A 104 -10.49 14.22 3.51
CA HIS A 104 -10.71 15.65 3.41
C HIS A 104 -9.50 16.47 3.83
N ASP A 105 -8.50 15.82 4.41
CA ASP A 105 -7.26 16.47 4.84
C ASP A 105 -6.20 16.31 3.77
N SER A 106 -5.15 17.11 3.88
CA SER A 106 -3.97 16.93 3.07
C SER A 106 -2.83 16.44 3.96
N TRP A 107 -1.87 15.80 3.34
CA TRP A 107 -0.69 15.28 4.04
C TRP A 107 0.54 15.95 3.46
N ASP A 108 1.32 16.60 4.31
CA ASP A 108 2.52 17.30 3.86
C ASP A 108 3.69 16.30 3.74
N TRP A 109 3.88 15.79 2.55
CA TRP A 109 4.94 14.84 2.26
C TRP A 109 6.34 15.44 2.34
N SER A 110 6.46 16.76 2.38
CA SER A 110 7.75 17.43 2.50
C SER A 110 8.18 17.64 3.95
N ASP A 111 7.30 17.37 4.90
CA ASP A 111 7.62 17.50 6.32
C ASP A 111 8.47 16.32 6.76
N ARG A 112 9.77 16.55 6.84
CA ARG A 112 10.73 15.49 7.16
C ARG A 112 10.47 14.86 8.52
N SER A 113 10.17 15.67 9.53
CA SER A 113 9.87 15.15 10.87
C SER A 113 8.69 14.21 10.87
N ARG A 114 7.65 14.58 10.13
CA ARG A 114 6.45 13.77 10.01
C ARG A 114 6.75 12.45 9.32
N MET A 115 7.54 12.49 8.26
CA MET A 115 7.87 11.26 7.53
C MET A 115 8.80 10.35 8.34
N GLU A 116 9.69 10.93 9.12
CA GLU A 116 10.53 10.15 10.03
C GLU A 116 9.67 9.48 11.11
N HIS A 117 8.69 10.20 11.63
CA HIS A 117 7.77 9.62 12.60
C HIS A 117 7.02 8.44 12.02
N VAL A 118 6.54 8.55 10.78
CA VAL A 118 5.88 7.44 10.10
C VAL A 118 6.80 6.24 10.00
N SER A 119 8.03 6.45 9.53
CA SER A 119 8.99 5.35 9.37
C SER A 119 9.30 4.69 10.71
N HIS A 120 9.55 5.49 11.74
CA HIS A 120 9.85 4.93 13.07
C HIS A 120 8.68 4.16 13.64
N TYR A 121 7.47 4.61 13.38
CA TYR A 121 6.28 3.93 13.87
C TYR A 121 6.23 2.48 13.39
N TYR A 122 6.67 2.24 12.15
CA TYR A 122 6.68 0.91 11.55
C TYR A 122 8.02 0.18 11.72
N GLY A 123 8.94 0.73 12.52
CA GLY A 123 10.20 0.07 12.83
C GLY A 123 11.34 0.38 11.87
N PHE A 124 11.23 1.46 11.14
CA PHE A 124 12.24 1.90 10.20
C PHE A 124 12.64 3.35 10.50
#